data_114de15978568f578f87cb7e27f87732
#
_entry.id   114de15978568f578f87cb7e27f87732
#
_cell.length_a   1.000
_cell.length_b   1.000
_cell.length_c   1.000
_cell.angle_alpha   90.00
_cell.angle_beta   90.00
_cell.angle_gamma   90.00
#
_symmetry.space_group_name_H-M   'P 1'
#
loop_
_entity.id
_entity.type
_entity.pdbx_description
1 polymer ?
#
loop_
_entity_poly.entity_id
_entity_poly.type
_entity_poly.pdbx_seq_one_letter_code
_entity_poly.pdbx_strand_id
1 'polypeptide(L)'
;MVQEGSTLVKLPLPRRGSRRCCDGGWLPPERGLGPTGWVVLILPVWPRRASNFSHAVLRLAQHDRCVRYGYWPTTRASARSYYSHMPTSWPQKLWLIRHGQSAGNIARDAAEAGGLAVIDLSWRDIDVPLSELGAQQSSAVGDWFAALRPAERPEVILCSPYLRAQETARLIAEAAGLQDPAVRLRIDERLREKEFGILDRLTKFGIQQKHPELNEQRLHVGKFYFRPPGGESWCDVILRLRSLLEMVTREYADRRVLVVGHQVIVNCMRYLLEHMDEREILDVDSQGDVPNCGITSYRAVRHQDEDQVLQPELVNFVAPLRDAAAPVTTAPDVPAAPKP
;
A
#
# COMPACT_ATOMS: atom_id res chain seq x y z
N MET A 1 29.01 -38.76 20.34
CA MET A 1 28.04 -39.52 19.49
C MET A 1 26.72 -38.76 19.53
N VAL A 2 26.42 -38.00 18.48
CA VAL A 2 25.19 -37.27 18.34
C VAL A 2 24.32 -38.10 17.39
N GLN A 3 23.16 -38.57 17.87
CA GLN A 3 22.17 -39.27 17.04
C GLN A 3 21.51 -38.24 16.11
N GLU A 4 21.66 -38.43 14.81
CA GLU A 4 20.90 -37.70 13.77
C GLU A 4 19.47 -38.23 13.73
N GLY A 5 18.52 -37.38 14.07
CA GLY A 5 17.10 -37.67 14.00
C GLY A 5 16.55 -37.38 12.58
N SER A 6 16.18 -38.44 11.85
CA SER A 6 15.48 -38.32 10.58
C SER A 6 13.96 -38.31 10.80
N THR A 7 13.25 -37.31 10.26
CA THR A 7 11.79 -37.27 10.32
C THR A 7 11.17 -37.90 9.07
N LEU A 8 10.36 -38.95 9.26
CA LEU A 8 9.68 -39.70 8.20
C LEU A 8 8.29 -39.11 7.97
N VAL A 9 8.04 -38.54 6.78
CA VAL A 9 6.73 -38.02 6.38
C VAL A 9 6.10 -38.95 5.33
N LYS A 10 4.95 -39.52 5.66
CA LYS A 10 4.16 -40.37 4.74
C LYS A 10 3.05 -39.55 4.10
N LEU A 11 3.07 -39.44 2.77
CA LEU A 11 2.02 -38.79 2.01
C LEU A 11 1.24 -39.80 1.15
N PRO A 12 -0.10 -39.81 1.13
CA PRO A 12 -0.89 -40.67 0.27
C PRO A 12 -0.84 -40.20 -1.19
N LEU A 13 -0.77 -41.13 -2.13
CA LEU A 13 -0.87 -40.86 -3.56
C LEU A 13 -2.31 -40.52 -3.95
N PRO A 14 -2.56 -39.57 -4.86
CA PRO A 14 -3.88 -39.22 -5.33
C PRO A 14 -4.52 -40.37 -6.13
N ARG A 15 -5.80 -40.62 -5.91
CA ARG A 15 -6.61 -41.61 -6.66
C ARG A 15 -6.64 -41.22 -8.14
N ARG A 16 -6.43 -42.19 -9.03
CA ARG A 16 -6.50 -42.03 -10.48
C ARG A 16 -7.90 -41.56 -10.90
N GLY A 17 -7.97 -40.34 -11.44
CA GLY A 17 -9.10 -39.88 -12.24
C GLY A 17 -8.75 -40.03 -13.72
N SER A 18 -9.69 -40.46 -14.52
CA SER A 18 -9.56 -40.58 -15.97
C SER A 18 -9.31 -39.21 -16.62
N ARG A 19 -8.23 -39.07 -17.40
CA ARG A 19 -7.96 -37.86 -18.21
C ARG A 19 -8.46 -38.12 -19.64
N ARG A 20 -9.23 -37.17 -20.19
CA ARG A 20 -9.49 -37.09 -21.63
C ARG A 20 -8.34 -36.31 -22.31
N CYS A 21 -7.78 -36.86 -23.36
CA CYS A 21 -6.90 -36.11 -24.27
C CYS A 21 -7.74 -35.38 -25.32
N CYS A 22 -7.26 -34.22 -25.78
CA CYS A 22 -7.96 -33.32 -26.69
C CYS A 22 -8.17 -33.87 -28.12
N ASP A 23 -7.71 -35.07 -28.45
CA ASP A 23 -7.79 -35.64 -29.82
C ASP A 23 -8.56 -36.98 -29.92
N GLY A 24 -9.55 -37.18 -29.09
CA GLY A 24 -10.62 -38.18 -29.32
C GLY A 24 -10.24 -39.69 -29.34
N GLY A 25 -9.03 -40.09 -28.94
CA GLY A 25 -8.58 -41.49 -28.97
C GLY A 25 -8.55 -42.13 -27.57
N TRP A 26 -9.09 -43.36 -27.46
CA TRP A 26 -9.03 -44.21 -26.24
C TRP A 26 -7.79 -45.10 -26.31
N LEU A 27 -6.93 -45.07 -25.27
CA LEU A 27 -5.87 -46.07 -25.09
C LEU A 27 -6.28 -47.11 -24.05
N PRO A 28 -5.97 -48.41 -24.28
CA PRO A 28 -6.33 -49.49 -23.36
C PRO A 28 -5.47 -49.45 -22.07
N PRO A 29 -5.93 -50.00 -20.93
CA PRO A 29 -5.22 -49.97 -19.68
C PRO A 29 -4.07 -50.99 -19.67
N GLU A 30 -2.86 -50.54 -19.40
CA GLU A 30 -1.73 -51.47 -19.11
C GLU A 30 -1.90 -52.16 -17.76
N ARG A 31 -1.61 -53.46 -17.77
CA ARG A 31 -1.70 -54.35 -16.61
C ARG A 31 -0.50 -54.18 -15.67
N GLY A 32 -0.81 -54.06 -14.40
CA GLY A 32 -0.02 -54.62 -13.32
C GLY A 32 0.97 -53.74 -12.64
N LEU A 33 0.50 -53.06 -11.59
CA LEU A 33 1.23 -52.87 -10.33
C LEU A 33 0.21 -52.79 -9.18
N GLY A 34 0.50 -53.51 -8.11
CA GLY A 34 -0.39 -53.72 -6.97
C GLY A 34 -0.72 -52.45 -6.14
N PRO A 35 -1.68 -52.53 -5.24
CA PRO A 35 -2.33 -51.34 -4.65
C PRO A 35 -1.62 -50.70 -3.45
N THR A 36 -0.29 -50.80 -3.30
CA THR A 36 0.42 -50.20 -2.18
C THR A 36 1.82 -49.72 -2.59
N GLY A 37 1.88 -48.52 -3.23
CA GLY A 37 3.14 -47.84 -3.47
C GLY A 37 3.27 -46.63 -2.55
N TRP A 38 4.30 -46.59 -1.70
CA TRP A 38 4.67 -45.44 -0.88
C TRP A 38 5.98 -44.84 -1.40
N VAL A 39 6.05 -43.50 -1.48
CA VAL A 39 7.31 -42.79 -1.75
C VAL A 39 7.84 -42.28 -0.42
N VAL A 40 9.05 -42.69 -0.05
CA VAL A 40 9.72 -42.19 1.14
C VAL A 40 10.70 -41.10 0.72
N LEU A 41 10.46 -39.89 1.21
CA LEU A 41 11.37 -38.75 1.06
C LEU A 41 12.19 -38.60 2.35
N ILE A 42 13.48 -38.79 2.26
CA ILE A 42 14.42 -38.51 3.36
C ILE A 42 14.94 -37.08 3.16
N LEU A 43 14.53 -36.16 4.03
CA LEU A 43 15.06 -34.80 4.05
C LEU A 43 16.15 -34.69 5.11
N PRO A 44 17.33 -34.13 4.78
CA PRO A 44 18.39 -33.91 5.80
C PRO A 44 17.96 -32.74 6.72
N VAL A 45 18.10 -32.95 8.03
CA VAL A 45 17.95 -31.89 9.03
C VAL A 45 19.26 -31.10 9.08
N TRP A 46 19.20 -29.84 8.68
CA TRP A 46 20.34 -28.93 8.74
C TRP A 46 20.34 -28.11 10.04
N PRO A 47 21.51 -27.85 10.66
CA PRO A 47 21.57 -27.06 11.88
C PRO A 47 21.28 -25.58 11.62
N ARG A 48 20.57 -24.96 12.55
CA ARG A 48 20.23 -23.53 12.56
C ARG A 48 21.51 -22.68 12.66
N ARG A 49 22.05 -22.22 11.54
CA ARG A 49 22.88 -21.00 11.41
C ARG A 49 23.25 -20.78 9.93
N ALA A 50 22.40 -20.07 9.20
CA ALA A 50 22.80 -19.26 8.05
C ALA A 50 21.57 -18.48 7.54
N SER A 51 21.67 -17.18 7.52
CA SER A 51 20.72 -16.23 6.95
C SER A 51 20.82 -16.26 5.43
N ASN A 52 20.13 -17.15 4.75
CA ASN A 52 19.83 -17.07 3.32
C ASN A 52 18.93 -18.24 2.94
N PHE A 53 17.62 -18.01 2.86
CA PHE A 53 16.68 -18.99 2.36
C PHE A 53 16.61 -18.90 0.82
N SER A 54 17.16 -19.90 0.14
CA SER A 54 16.90 -20.14 -1.27
C SER A 54 15.72 -21.09 -1.42
N HIS A 55 14.68 -20.68 -2.13
CA HIS A 55 13.53 -21.52 -2.43
C HIS A 55 13.89 -22.51 -3.54
N ALA A 56 13.85 -23.79 -3.26
CA ALA A 56 13.98 -24.86 -4.25
C ALA A 56 12.58 -25.26 -4.76
N VAL A 57 12.36 -25.17 -6.06
CA VAL A 57 11.15 -25.68 -6.72
C VAL A 57 11.45 -27.04 -7.31
N LEU A 58 10.77 -28.07 -6.79
CA LEU A 58 10.88 -29.46 -7.28
C LEU A 58 9.94 -29.66 -8.46
N ARG A 59 10.48 -29.92 -9.68
CA ARG A 59 9.70 -30.49 -10.79
C ARG A 59 9.93 -31.99 -10.86
N LEU A 60 8.86 -32.76 -10.71
CA LEU A 60 8.87 -34.21 -11.00
C LEU A 60 8.66 -34.41 -12.50
N ALA A 61 9.72 -34.82 -13.19
CA ALA A 61 9.64 -35.35 -14.55
C ALA A 61 9.53 -36.86 -14.49
N GLN A 62 8.47 -37.44 -15.11
CA GLN A 62 8.40 -38.86 -15.39
C GLN A 62 9.26 -39.12 -16.67
N HIS A 63 10.39 -39.63 -16.49
CA HIS A 63 11.21 -40.53 -17.29
C HIS A 63 12.69 -40.42 -16.89
N ASP A 64 13.33 -41.58 -16.74
CA ASP A 64 14.72 -41.77 -16.40
C ASP A 64 15.68 -40.74 -17.01
N ARG A 65 16.30 -39.94 -16.16
CA ARG A 65 17.66 -39.42 -16.13
C ARG A 65 17.76 -38.09 -15.35
N CYS A 66 18.53 -38.11 -14.31
CA CYS A 66 19.13 -36.94 -13.62
C CYS A 66 18.21 -35.78 -13.23
N VAL A 67 17.86 -35.69 -11.95
CA VAL A 67 17.35 -34.48 -11.32
C VAL A 67 18.44 -33.41 -11.35
N ARG A 68 18.32 -32.39 -12.19
CA ARG A 68 19.13 -31.18 -12.11
C ARG A 68 18.49 -30.20 -11.15
N TYR A 69 19.17 -29.88 -10.09
CA TYR A 69 18.81 -28.77 -9.20
C TYR A 69 19.14 -27.46 -9.92
N GLY A 70 18.14 -26.68 -10.28
CA GLY A 70 18.33 -25.32 -10.75
C GLY A 70 18.34 -24.36 -9.56
N TYR A 71 19.43 -23.69 -9.35
CA TYR A 71 19.49 -22.53 -8.45
C TYR A 71 18.93 -21.31 -9.18
N TRP A 72 17.93 -20.66 -8.56
CA TRP A 72 17.46 -19.35 -9.02
C TRP A 72 18.29 -18.27 -8.34
N PRO A 73 19.00 -17.41 -9.08
CA PRO A 73 19.78 -16.35 -8.46
C PRO A 73 18.83 -15.28 -7.88
N THR A 74 18.86 -15.14 -6.55
CA THR A 74 18.23 -14.02 -5.86
C THR A 74 19.09 -12.77 -6.01
N THR A 75 19.10 -12.17 -7.19
CA THR A 75 19.67 -10.83 -7.36
C THR A 75 18.52 -9.82 -7.43
N ARG A 76 18.70 -8.64 -6.85
CA ARG A 76 17.76 -7.49 -6.90
C ARG A 76 17.24 -7.17 -8.33
N ALA A 77 17.84 -7.75 -9.36
CA ALA A 77 17.44 -7.61 -10.75
C ALA A 77 16.11 -8.32 -11.13
N SER A 78 15.64 -9.31 -10.35
CA SER A 78 14.45 -10.11 -10.72
C SER A 78 13.11 -9.43 -10.41
N ALA A 79 13.07 -8.45 -9.50
CA ALA A 79 11.85 -7.68 -9.21
C ALA A 79 11.52 -6.66 -10.32
N ARG A 80 12.50 -6.25 -11.13
CA ARG A 80 12.29 -5.32 -12.26
C ARG A 80 11.53 -5.93 -13.45
N SER A 81 11.44 -7.26 -13.57
CA SER A 81 10.98 -7.92 -14.80
C SER A 81 9.48 -7.96 -15.02
N TYR A 82 8.63 -7.69 -14.02
CA TYR A 82 7.17 -7.76 -14.20
C TYR A 82 6.54 -6.48 -14.79
N TYR A 83 7.26 -5.36 -14.82
CA TYR A 83 6.77 -4.07 -15.34
C TYR A 83 7.46 -3.60 -16.64
N SER A 84 8.32 -4.41 -17.25
CA SER A 84 9.24 -3.98 -18.30
C SER A 84 8.66 -3.92 -19.73
N HIS A 85 7.34 -3.99 -19.94
CA HIS A 85 6.78 -4.10 -21.32
C HIS A 85 5.73 -3.05 -21.69
N MET A 86 5.51 -2.01 -20.87
CA MET A 86 4.85 -0.80 -21.34
C MET A 86 5.79 0.37 -21.13
N PRO A 87 6.08 1.22 -22.13
CA PRO A 87 6.79 2.47 -21.90
C PRO A 87 5.92 3.32 -20.98
N THR A 88 6.18 3.26 -19.68
CA THR A 88 5.47 4.02 -18.69
C THR A 88 6.00 5.44 -18.73
N SER A 89 5.25 6.33 -19.36
CA SER A 89 5.49 7.77 -19.24
C SER A 89 4.87 8.25 -17.94
N TRP A 90 5.71 8.56 -16.97
CA TRP A 90 5.27 9.16 -15.71
C TRP A 90 4.80 10.60 -15.89
N PRO A 91 3.96 11.13 -14.99
CA PRO A 91 3.76 12.57 -14.87
C PRO A 91 5.10 13.28 -14.70
N GLN A 92 5.24 14.47 -15.30
CA GLN A 92 6.44 15.30 -15.12
C GLN A 92 6.70 15.60 -13.64
N LYS A 93 5.62 15.81 -12.89
CA LYS A 93 5.62 16.06 -11.45
C LYS A 93 4.41 15.40 -10.80
N LEU A 94 4.61 14.77 -9.66
CA LEU A 94 3.55 14.20 -8.85
C LEU A 94 3.68 14.72 -7.43
N TRP A 95 2.61 15.32 -6.90
CA TRP A 95 2.50 15.70 -5.49
C TRP A 95 1.46 14.82 -4.81
N LEU A 96 1.76 14.37 -3.61
CA LEU A 96 0.86 13.67 -2.71
C LEU A 96 0.66 14.55 -1.50
N ILE A 97 -0.59 14.87 -1.17
CA ILE A 97 -0.95 15.71 -0.04
C ILE A 97 -1.99 14.99 0.81
N ARG A 98 -1.73 14.87 2.11
CA ARG A 98 -2.75 14.49 3.07
C ARG A 98 -3.71 15.66 3.27
N HIS A 99 -5.01 15.40 3.41
CA HIS A 99 -6.00 16.44 3.72
C HIS A 99 -5.61 17.27 4.95
N GLY A 100 -6.12 18.51 5.06
CA GLY A 100 -5.99 19.38 6.23
C GLY A 100 -6.60 18.76 7.47
N GLN A 101 -6.33 19.31 8.67
CA GLN A 101 -6.94 18.83 9.89
C GLN A 101 -8.47 18.76 9.76
N SER A 102 -9.07 17.63 10.14
CA SER A 102 -10.51 17.42 10.09
C SER A 102 -11.15 17.45 11.47
N ALA A 103 -12.48 17.62 11.51
CA ALA A 103 -13.25 17.42 12.74
C ALA A 103 -13.04 16.02 13.33
N GLY A 104 -12.77 15.01 12.50
CA GLY A 104 -12.45 13.66 12.94
C GLY A 104 -11.08 13.55 13.63
N ASN A 105 -10.06 14.29 13.17
CA ASN A 105 -8.77 14.36 13.85
C ASN A 105 -8.93 14.94 15.26
N ILE A 106 -9.67 16.06 15.39
CA ILE A 106 -9.93 16.71 16.68
C ILE A 106 -10.70 15.77 17.64
N ALA A 107 -11.78 15.16 17.16
CA ALA A 107 -12.60 14.26 17.97
C ALA A 107 -11.80 13.05 18.46
N ARG A 108 -10.91 12.53 17.59
CA ARG A 108 -10.03 11.42 17.95
C ARG A 108 -9.02 11.82 19.03
N ASP A 109 -8.32 12.95 18.83
CA ASP A 109 -7.33 13.43 19.81
C ASP A 109 -8.00 13.66 21.18
N ALA A 110 -9.21 14.23 21.20
CA ALA A 110 -9.99 14.41 22.42
C ALA A 110 -10.37 13.07 23.08
N ALA A 111 -10.79 12.08 22.30
CA ALA A 111 -11.14 10.74 22.79
C ALA A 111 -9.92 9.99 23.33
N GLU A 112 -8.79 10.04 22.66
CA GLU A 112 -7.53 9.42 23.11
C GLU A 112 -7.03 10.10 24.41
N ALA A 113 -7.03 11.44 24.47
CA ALA A 113 -6.64 12.20 25.67
C ALA A 113 -7.57 11.94 26.85
N GLY A 114 -8.87 11.74 26.59
CA GLY A 114 -9.89 11.41 27.60
C GLY A 114 -9.94 9.93 27.98
N GLY A 115 -9.13 9.06 27.36
CA GLY A 115 -9.17 7.61 27.60
C GLY A 115 -10.50 6.96 27.19
N LEU A 116 -11.23 7.55 26.24
CA LEU A 116 -12.52 7.05 25.78
C LEU A 116 -12.36 5.87 24.82
N ALA A 117 -13.26 4.90 24.89
CA ALA A 117 -13.25 3.74 23.99
C ALA A 117 -13.77 4.06 22.58
N VAL A 118 -14.59 5.09 22.44
CA VAL A 118 -15.29 5.45 21.21
C VAL A 118 -15.03 6.91 20.90
N ILE A 119 -14.78 7.19 19.61
CA ILE A 119 -14.64 8.55 19.09
C ILE A 119 -16.05 9.07 18.79
N ASP A 120 -16.43 10.17 19.41
CA ASP A 120 -17.75 10.79 19.23
C ASP A 120 -17.77 11.63 17.96
N LEU A 121 -18.38 11.06 16.93
CA LEU A 121 -18.57 11.68 15.62
C LEU A 121 -20.01 11.49 15.15
N SER A 122 -20.69 12.57 14.82
CA SER A 122 -22.05 12.55 14.29
C SER A 122 -22.11 12.25 12.79
N TRP A 123 -20.99 12.45 12.04
CA TRP A 123 -20.91 12.21 10.60
C TRP A 123 -20.47 10.80 10.28
N ARG A 124 -20.84 10.28 9.10
CA ARG A 124 -20.13 9.12 8.52
C ARG A 124 -18.71 9.55 8.20
N ASP A 125 -17.74 8.62 8.18
CA ASP A 125 -16.33 8.97 7.93
C ASP A 125 -16.13 9.72 6.60
N ILE A 126 -16.87 9.34 5.55
CA ILE A 126 -16.82 10.04 4.26
C ILE A 126 -17.31 11.50 4.33
N ASP A 127 -18.20 11.83 5.27
CA ASP A 127 -18.84 13.15 5.40
C ASP A 127 -18.15 14.04 6.45
N VAL A 128 -17.07 13.58 7.08
CA VAL A 128 -16.32 14.35 8.07
C VAL A 128 -15.67 15.57 7.40
N PRO A 129 -16.02 16.83 7.83
CA PRO A 129 -15.49 18.05 7.23
C PRO A 129 -14.10 18.40 7.76
N LEU A 130 -13.44 19.37 7.11
CA LEU A 130 -12.27 20.04 7.68
C LEU A 130 -12.64 20.82 8.96
N SER A 131 -11.63 21.02 9.81
CA SER A 131 -11.67 22.05 10.86
C SER A 131 -11.32 23.42 10.26
N GLU A 132 -11.53 24.48 11.03
CA GLU A 132 -11.07 25.82 10.63
C GLU A 132 -9.56 25.85 10.40
N LEU A 133 -8.78 25.19 11.25
CA LEU A 133 -7.35 25.07 11.07
C LEU A 133 -7.01 24.28 9.79
N GLY A 134 -7.76 23.21 9.51
CA GLY A 134 -7.56 22.44 8.26
C GLY A 134 -7.83 23.26 7.00
N ALA A 135 -8.81 24.19 7.05
CA ALA A 135 -9.04 25.12 5.97
C ALA A 135 -7.88 26.11 5.81
N GLN A 136 -7.35 26.66 6.90
CA GLN A 136 -6.17 27.53 6.88
C GLN A 136 -4.92 26.79 6.32
N GLN A 137 -4.68 25.57 6.78
CA GLN A 137 -3.59 24.72 6.28
C GLN A 137 -3.70 24.48 4.76
N SER A 138 -4.92 24.22 4.29
CA SER A 138 -5.19 23.98 2.87
C SER A 138 -4.94 25.22 2.02
N SER A 139 -5.38 26.41 2.49
CA SER A 139 -5.16 27.68 1.81
C SER A 139 -3.65 28.01 1.77
N ALA A 140 -2.91 27.80 2.86
CA ALA A 140 -1.46 28.02 2.89
C ALA A 140 -0.69 27.17 1.85
N VAL A 141 -1.12 25.91 1.62
CA VAL A 141 -0.58 25.09 0.53
C VAL A 141 -0.94 25.66 -0.84
N GLY A 142 -2.16 26.18 -1.00
CA GLY A 142 -2.58 26.85 -2.22
C GLY A 142 -1.73 28.09 -2.53
N ASP A 143 -1.47 28.94 -1.54
CA ASP A 143 -0.59 30.12 -1.67
C ASP A 143 0.82 29.73 -2.08
N TRP A 144 1.35 28.63 -1.53
CA TRP A 144 2.63 28.08 -1.94
C TRP A 144 2.62 27.67 -3.42
N PHE A 145 1.58 27.02 -3.92
CA PHE A 145 1.44 26.71 -5.35
C PHE A 145 1.30 28.00 -6.19
N ALA A 146 0.60 29.02 -5.67
CA ALA A 146 0.47 30.32 -6.35
C ALA A 146 1.82 31.03 -6.54
N ALA A 147 2.75 30.83 -5.61
CA ALA A 147 4.10 31.38 -5.70
C ALA A 147 4.98 30.70 -6.76
N LEU A 148 4.63 29.48 -7.20
CA LEU A 148 5.32 28.82 -8.30
C LEU A 148 5.02 29.50 -9.64
N ARG A 149 5.96 29.38 -10.59
CA ARG A 149 5.72 29.80 -11.96
C ARG A 149 4.51 29.05 -12.54
N PRO A 150 3.65 29.68 -13.37
CA PRO A 150 2.48 29.01 -13.93
C PRO A 150 2.77 27.63 -14.58
N ALA A 151 3.91 27.53 -15.27
CA ALA A 151 4.36 26.27 -15.91
C ALA A 151 4.79 25.18 -14.91
N GLU A 152 4.86 25.46 -13.63
CA GLU A 152 5.26 24.51 -12.57
C GLU A 152 4.09 24.10 -11.68
N ARG A 153 2.92 24.76 -11.83
CA ARG A 153 1.72 24.47 -11.04
C ARG A 153 1.03 23.19 -11.49
N PRO A 154 0.20 22.56 -10.64
CA PRO A 154 -0.62 21.42 -11.04
C PRO A 154 -1.55 21.73 -12.21
N GLU A 155 -1.71 20.77 -13.12
CA GLU A 155 -2.68 20.79 -14.23
C GLU A 155 -3.84 19.85 -13.99
N VAL A 156 -3.64 18.85 -13.12
CA VAL A 156 -4.64 17.83 -12.77
C VAL A 156 -4.64 17.67 -11.27
N ILE A 157 -5.83 17.64 -10.68
CA ILE A 157 -6.02 17.35 -9.25
C ILE A 157 -6.86 16.08 -9.15
N LEU A 158 -6.29 15.01 -8.61
CA LEU A 158 -6.99 13.78 -8.27
C LEU A 158 -7.30 13.81 -6.78
N CYS A 159 -8.51 13.53 -6.40
CA CYS A 159 -8.98 13.72 -5.04
C CYS A 159 -9.77 12.50 -4.54
N SER A 160 -9.58 12.17 -3.26
CA SER A 160 -10.43 11.24 -2.53
C SER A 160 -11.90 11.71 -2.53
N PRO A 161 -12.88 10.78 -2.54
CA PRO A 161 -14.29 11.11 -2.41
C PRO A 161 -14.69 11.64 -1.01
N TYR A 162 -13.80 11.60 -0.02
CA TYR A 162 -14.07 12.02 1.34
C TYR A 162 -14.08 13.54 1.44
N LEU A 163 -15.08 14.09 2.16
CA LEU A 163 -15.36 15.53 2.22
C LEU A 163 -14.12 16.35 2.62
N ARG A 164 -13.41 15.94 3.67
CA ARG A 164 -12.17 16.60 4.13
C ARG A 164 -11.10 16.72 3.04
N ALA A 165 -10.98 15.72 2.17
CA ALA A 165 -10.03 15.75 1.06
C ALA A 165 -10.53 16.62 -0.09
N GLN A 166 -11.83 16.61 -0.38
CA GLN A 166 -12.45 17.47 -1.41
C GLN A 166 -12.34 18.94 -1.01
N GLU A 167 -12.64 19.29 0.25
CA GLU A 167 -12.48 20.65 0.77
C GLU A 167 -11.03 21.11 0.70
N THR A 168 -10.07 20.24 1.08
CA THR A 168 -8.65 20.52 0.94
C THR A 168 -8.28 20.83 -0.52
N ALA A 169 -8.68 19.95 -1.45
CA ALA A 169 -8.39 20.12 -2.87
C ALA A 169 -8.98 21.42 -3.44
N ARG A 170 -10.22 21.75 -3.06
CA ARG A 170 -10.90 22.97 -3.48
C ARG A 170 -10.17 24.22 -2.95
N LEU A 171 -9.85 24.27 -1.66
CA LEU A 171 -9.16 25.41 -1.04
C LEU A 171 -7.76 25.61 -1.62
N ILE A 172 -7.02 24.52 -1.87
CA ILE A 172 -5.74 24.58 -2.59
C ILE A 172 -5.94 25.18 -4.00
N ALA A 173 -6.93 24.70 -4.75
CA ALA A 173 -7.19 25.18 -6.11
C ALA A 173 -7.60 26.65 -6.12
N GLU A 174 -8.42 27.09 -5.17
CA GLU A 174 -8.85 28.48 -5.02
C GLU A 174 -7.67 29.40 -4.72
N ALA A 175 -6.88 29.11 -3.69
CA ALA A 175 -5.76 29.96 -3.31
C ALA A 175 -4.63 29.93 -4.35
N ALA A 176 -4.42 28.81 -5.03
CA ALA A 176 -3.42 28.70 -6.10
C ALA A 176 -3.85 29.34 -7.43
N GLY A 177 -5.10 29.82 -7.56
CA GLY A 177 -5.62 30.34 -8.81
C GLY A 177 -5.78 29.27 -9.90
N LEU A 178 -6.05 28.01 -9.50
CA LEU A 178 -6.20 26.85 -10.39
C LEU A 178 -7.67 26.59 -10.77
N GLN A 179 -8.53 27.61 -10.76
CA GLN A 179 -9.96 27.49 -11.10
C GLN A 179 -10.22 27.55 -12.61
N ASP A 180 -9.18 27.61 -13.42
CA ASP A 180 -9.29 27.53 -14.88
C ASP A 180 -9.92 26.19 -15.27
N PRO A 181 -10.88 26.16 -16.25
CA PRO A 181 -11.41 24.93 -16.84
C PRO A 181 -10.33 23.98 -17.37
N ALA A 182 -9.12 24.49 -17.62
CA ALA A 182 -7.97 23.66 -18.01
C ALA A 182 -7.45 22.79 -16.86
N VAL A 183 -7.64 23.19 -15.58
CA VAL A 183 -7.27 22.36 -14.43
C VAL A 183 -8.41 21.42 -14.08
N ARG A 184 -8.19 20.12 -14.23
CA ARG A 184 -9.21 19.10 -14.02
C ARG A 184 -9.16 18.58 -12.59
N LEU A 185 -10.16 18.95 -11.77
CA LEU A 185 -10.43 18.25 -10.52
C LEU A 185 -11.22 16.97 -10.80
N ARG A 186 -10.70 15.83 -10.42
CA ARG A 186 -11.36 14.53 -10.54
C ARG A 186 -11.39 13.81 -9.19
N ILE A 187 -12.57 13.35 -8.83
CA ILE A 187 -12.76 12.46 -7.68
C ILE A 187 -12.51 11.02 -8.15
N ASP A 188 -11.71 10.27 -7.37
CA ASP A 188 -11.39 8.88 -7.65
C ASP A 188 -11.54 8.06 -6.36
N GLU A 189 -12.44 7.07 -6.38
CA GLU A 189 -12.75 6.22 -5.24
C GLU A 189 -11.56 5.37 -4.78
N ARG A 190 -10.58 5.15 -5.63
CA ARG A 190 -9.33 4.44 -5.27
C ARG A 190 -8.46 5.24 -4.30
N LEU A 191 -8.72 6.56 -4.14
CA LEU A 191 -8.05 7.45 -3.19
C LEU A 191 -8.77 7.55 -1.83
N ARG A 192 -9.91 6.84 -1.62
CA ARG A 192 -10.57 6.82 -0.31
C ARG A 192 -9.60 6.36 0.79
N GLU A 193 -9.86 6.74 2.04
CA GLU A 193 -9.06 6.27 3.17
C GLU A 193 -9.18 4.73 3.30
N LYS A 194 -8.26 4.14 4.03
CA LYS A 194 -8.31 2.73 4.37
C LYS A 194 -9.55 2.44 5.22
N GLU A 195 -10.34 1.47 4.79
CA GLU A 195 -11.51 1.03 5.55
C GLU A 195 -11.11 0.27 6.81
N PHE A 196 -11.69 0.64 7.94
CA PHE A 196 -11.42 0.01 9.23
C PHE A 196 -12.49 -1.01 9.65
N GLY A 197 -13.61 -1.09 8.94
CA GLY A 197 -14.67 -2.06 9.19
C GLY A 197 -15.22 -1.94 10.61
N ILE A 198 -15.32 -3.05 11.32
CA ILE A 198 -15.87 -3.05 12.69
C ILE A 198 -15.02 -2.30 13.73
N LEU A 199 -13.80 -1.90 13.39
CA LEU A 199 -12.92 -1.10 14.23
C LEU A 199 -13.14 0.40 14.03
N ASP A 200 -14.02 0.81 13.13
CA ASP A 200 -14.32 2.22 12.89
C ASP A 200 -14.80 2.91 14.16
N ARG A 201 -14.35 4.15 14.38
CA ARG A 201 -14.63 4.98 15.56
C ARG A 201 -14.16 4.42 16.90
N LEU A 202 -13.31 3.40 16.93
CA LEU A 202 -12.71 2.93 18.16
C LEU A 202 -11.32 3.56 18.35
N THR A 203 -11.05 4.02 19.57
CA THR A 203 -9.71 4.38 20.00
C THR A 203 -8.86 3.11 20.18
N LYS A 204 -7.55 3.26 20.42
CA LYS A 204 -6.69 2.13 20.79
C LYS A 204 -7.24 1.37 22.01
N PHE A 205 -7.65 2.11 23.03
CA PHE A 205 -8.27 1.56 24.23
C PHE A 205 -9.59 0.84 23.89
N GLY A 206 -10.42 1.45 23.03
CA GLY A 206 -11.68 0.84 22.60
C GLY A 206 -11.50 -0.47 21.84
N ILE A 207 -10.47 -0.56 20.97
CA ILE A 207 -10.14 -1.80 20.27
C ILE A 207 -9.71 -2.89 21.26
N GLN A 208 -8.83 -2.57 22.20
CA GLN A 208 -8.40 -3.52 23.24
C GLN A 208 -9.54 -4.00 24.11
N GLN A 209 -10.48 -3.12 24.44
CA GLN A 209 -11.62 -3.43 25.30
C GLN A 209 -12.70 -4.24 24.60
N LYS A 210 -13.05 -3.89 23.34
CA LYS A 210 -14.20 -4.46 22.64
C LYS A 210 -13.82 -5.63 21.70
N HIS A 211 -12.58 -5.64 21.22
CA HIS A 211 -12.07 -6.61 20.23
C HIS A 211 -10.65 -7.07 20.58
N PRO A 212 -10.41 -7.60 21.80
CA PRO A 212 -9.08 -8.06 22.20
C PRO A 212 -8.52 -9.14 21.25
N GLU A 213 -9.39 -10.02 20.72
CA GLU A 213 -9.04 -11.07 19.77
C GLU A 213 -8.50 -10.50 18.45
N LEU A 214 -9.02 -9.38 17.98
CA LEU A 214 -8.53 -8.72 16.75
C LEU A 214 -7.20 -8.02 17.00
N ASN A 215 -6.99 -7.50 18.22
CA ASN A 215 -5.69 -6.94 18.60
C ASN A 215 -4.60 -8.03 18.63
N GLU A 216 -4.90 -9.19 19.22
CA GLU A 216 -3.99 -10.35 19.19
C GLU A 216 -3.72 -10.84 17.77
N GLN A 217 -4.77 -10.98 16.96
CA GLN A 217 -4.62 -11.36 15.55
C GLN A 217 -3.73 -10.38 14.80
N ARG A 218 -3.89 -9.06 15.02
CA ARG A 218 -3.07 -8.04 14.39
C ARG A 218 -1.60 -8.14 14.81
N LEU A 219 -1.31 -8.42 16.08
CA LEU A 219 0.05 -8.65 16.55
C LEU A 219 0.69 -9.90 15.90
N HIS A 220 -0.12 -10.94 15.68
CA HIS A 220 0.35 -12.18 15.05
C HIS A 220 0.58 -12.04 13.55
N VAL A 221 -0.35 -11.41 12.83
CA VAL A 221 -0.33 -11.27 11.35
C VAL A 221 0.57 -10.11 10.91
N GLY A 222 0.75 -9.09 11.74
CA GLY A 222 1.45 -7.85 11.42
C GLY A 222 0.55 -6.78 10.82
N LYS A 223 0.89 -5.50 11.05
CA LYS A 223 0.11 -4.33 10.62
C LYS A 223 -0.15 -4.30 9.11
N PHE A 224 0.82 -4.73 8.32
CA PHE A 224 0.78 -4.66 6.85
C PHE A 224 -0.28 -5.60 6.25
N TYR A 225 -0.41 -6.81 6.79
CA TYR A 225 -1.34 -7.83 6.29
C TYR A 225 -2.65 -7.90 7.06
N PHE A 226 -2.71 -7.33 8.27
CA PHE A 226 -3.92 -7.41 9.09
C PHE A 226 -5.08 -6.69 8.41
N ARG A 227 -6.18 -7.43 8.19
CA ARG A 227 -7.45 -6.93 7.67
C ARG A 227 -8.52 -7.07 8.75
N PRO A 228 -9.05 -5.97 9.30
CA PRO A 228 -10.20 -6.04 10.21
C PRO A 228 -11.45 -6.53 9.45
N PRO A 229 -12.37 -7.22 10.11
CA PRO A 229 -13.64 -7.62 9.48
C PRO A 229 -14.39 -6.42 8.87
N GLY A 230 -14.74 -6.53 7.58
CA GLY A 230 -15.35 -5.43 6.82
C GLY A 230 -14.42 -4.29 6.45
N GLY A 231 -13.11 -4.43 6.69
CA GLY A 231 -12.11 -3.41 6.38
C GLY A 231 -11.05 -3.85 5.37
N GLU A 232 -10.00 -3.05 5.24
CA GLU A 232 -8.87 -3.26 4.33
C GLU A 232 -7.57 -3.49 5.12
N SER A 233 -6.67 -4.31 4.59
CA SER A 233 -5.24 -4.32 4.95
C SER A 233 -4.49 -3.24 4.14
N TRP A 234 -3.21 -3.00 4.47
CA TRP A 234 -2.36 -2.17 3.62
C TRP A 234 -2.19 -2.79 2.23
N CYS A 235 -2.11 -4.12 2.13
CA CYS A 235 -2.05 -4.81 0.84
C CYS A 235 -3.27 -4.51 -0.05
N ASP A 236 -4.47 -4.43 0.51
CA ASP A 236 -5.68 -4.10 -0.24
C ASP A 236 -5.62 -2.66 -0.78
N VAL A 237 -5.17 -1.72 0.05
CA VAL A 237 -4.95 -0.33 -0.37
C VAL A 237 -3.90 -0.26 -1.48
N ILE A 238 -2.78 -0.95 -1.34
CA ILE A 238 -1.71 -1.02 -2.35
C ILE A 238 -2.24 -1.57 -3.68
N LEU A 239 -3.09 -2.61 -3.66
CA LEU A 239 -3.68 -3.17 -4.88
C LEU A 239 -4.52 -2.15 -5.64
N ARG A 240 -5.39 -1.39 -4.95
CA ARG A 240 -6.20 -0.36 -5.63
C ARG A 240 -5.36 0.84 -6.09
N LEU A 241 -4.29 1.18 -5.38
CA LEU A 241 -3.38 2.24 -5.78
C LEU A 241 -2.50 1.86 -6.98
N ARG A 242 -2.15 0.58 -7.18
CA ARG A 242 -1.51 0.11 -8.43
C ARG A 242 -2.39 0.42 -9.64
N SER A 243 -3.70 0.13 -9.56
CA SER A 243 -4.66 0.47 -10.63
C SER A 243 -4.77 1.99 -10.85
N LEU A 244 -4.69 2.80 -9.79
CA LEU A 244 -4.63 4.25 -9.92
C LEU A 244 -3.37 4.70 -10.67
N LEU A 245 -2.20 4.18 -10.30
CA LEU A 245 -0.93 4.54 -10.94
C LEU A 245 -0.89 4.14 -12.42
N GLU A 246 -1.44 2.98 -12.79
CA GLU A 246 -1.60 2.58 -14.20
C GLU A 246 -2.45 3.60 -14.99
N MET A 247 -3.52 4.09 -14.41
CA MET A 247 -4.33 5.14 -15.03
C MET A 247 -3.54 6.47 -15.11
N VAL A 248 -2.81 6.84 -14.06
CA VAL A 248 -2.00 8.07 -14.02
C VAL A 248 -0.92 8.06 -15.11
N THR A 249 -0.21 6.95 -15.29
CA THR A 249 0.80 6.83 -16.35
C THR A 249 0.22 6.86 -17.76
N ARG A 250 -0.99 6.35 -17.94
CA ARG A 250 -1.66 6.32 -19.24
C ARG A 250 -2.31 7.65 -19.62
N GLU A 251 -2.99 8.31 -18.66
CA GLU A 251 -3.83 9.49 -18.94
C GLU A 251 -3.13 10.82 -18.67
N TYR A 252 -2.10 10.82 -17.83
CA TYR A 252 -1.42 12.03 -17.35
C TYR A 252 0.10 12.01 -17.55
N ALA A 253 0.57 11.26 -18.54
CA ALA A 253 1.95 11.31 -18.98
C ALA A 253 2.39 12.76 -19.21
N ASP A 254 3.59 13.11 -18.75
CA ASP A 254 4.19 14.44 -18.88
C ASP A 254 3.37 15.60 -18.28
N ARG A 255 2.27 15.32 -17.54
CA ARG A 255 1.48 16.31 -16.82
C ARG A 255 2.01 16.53 -15.40
N ARG A 256 1.56 17.60 -14.77
CA ARG A 256 1.81 17.90 -13.36
C ARG A 256 0.56 17.56 -12.56
N VAL A 257 0.64 16.48 -11.78
CA VAL A 257 -0.50 15.86 -11.09
C VAL A 257 -0.39 16.09 -9.60
N LEU A 258 -1.45 16.64 -9.00
CA LEU A 258 -1.65 16.74 -7.56
C LEU A 258 -2.63 15.66 -7.12
N VAL A 259 -2.26 14.88 -6.11
CA VAL A 259 -3.14 13.90 -5.46
C VAL A 259 -3.44 14.37 -4.05
N VAL A 260 -4.71 14.51 -3.70
CA VAL A 260 -5.17 14.83 -2.35
C VAL A 260 -5.87 13.62 -1.75
N GLY A 261 -5.31 13.10 -0.67
CA GLY A 261 -5.78 11.87 -0.03
C GLY A 261 -5.57 11.88 1.47
N HIS A 262 -5.17 10.74 2.00
CA HIS A 262 -5.13 10.43 3.42
C HIS A 262 -3.76 9.88 3.83
N GLN A 263 -3.54 9.68 5.13
CA GLN A 263 -2.25 9.21 5.65
C GLN A 263 -1.82 7.86 5.06
N VAL A 264 -2.70 6.85 5.11
CA VAL A 264 -2.36 5.51 4.60
C VAL A 264 -2.17 5.54 3.08
N ILE A 265 -2.92 6.41 2.37
CA ILE A 265 -2.77 6.59 0.92
C ILE A 265 -1.37 7.14 0.59
N VAL A 266 -0.92 8.18 1.30
CA VAL A 266 0.42 8.74 1.09
C VAL A 266 1.50 7.68 1.36
N ASN A 267 1.42 6.94 2.47
CA ASN A 267 2.38 5.90 2.81
C ASN A 267 2.38 4.75 1.79
N CYS A 268 1.20 4.26 1.37
CA CYS A 268 1.12 3.20 0.37
C CYS A 268 1.57 3.66 -1.03
N MET A 269 1.37 4.93 -1.39
CA MET A 269 1.94 5.51 -2.61
C MET A 269 3.46 5.58 -2.53
N ARG A 270 4.03 5.98 -1.39
CA ARG A 270 5.48 5.95 -1.16
C ARG A 270 6.03 4.54 -1.32
N TYR A 271 5.39 3.55 -0.70
CA TYR A 271 5.75 2.12 -0.86
C TYR A 271 5.87 1.72 -2.34
N LEU A 272 4.91 2.14 -3.17
CA LEU A 272 4.90 1.80 -4.59
C LEU A 272 5.94 2.57 -5.39
N LEU A 273 6.06 3.89 -5.17
CA LEU A 273 6.90 4.78 -5.97
C LEU A 273 8.39 4.70 -5.59
N GLU A 274 8.69 4.42 -4.32
CA GLU A 274 10.04 4.30 -3.79
C GLU A 274 10.52 2.83 -3.78
N HIS A 275 9.68 1.88 -4.28
CA HIS A 275 9.97 0.44 -4.34
C HIS A 275 10.36 -0.16 -2.98
N MET A 276 9.70 0.28 -1.92
CA MET A 276 9.94 -0.18 -0.57
C MET A 276 9.47 -1.63 -0.36
N ASP A 277 10.09 -2.33 0.58
CA ASP A 277 9.54 -3.57 1.14
C ASP A 277 8.63 -3.29 2.36
N GLU A 278 8.06 -4.36 2.94
CA GLU A 278 7.17 -4.26 4.11
C GLU A 278 7.88 -3.59 5.29
N ARG A 279 9.13 -3.98 5.57
CA ARG A 279 9.89 -3.46 6.70
C ARG A 279 10.16 -1.97 6.54
N GLU A 280 10.63 -1.56 5.36
CA GLU A 280 10.96 -0.17 5.06
C GLU A 280 9.74 0.76 5.23
N ILE A 281 8.57 0.37 4.74
CA ILE A 281 7.38 1.22 4.90
C ILE A 281 6.82 1.23 6.33
N LEU A 282 6.93 0.13 7.06
CA LEU A 282 6.55 0.10 8.48
C LEU A 282 7.53 0.91 9.33
N ASP A 283 8.81 0.93 9.00
CA ASP A 283 9.81 1.78 9.65
C ASP A 283 9.47 3.27 9.41
N VAL A 284 9.12 3.66 8.17
CA VAL A 284 8.64 5.01 7.85
C VAL A 284 7.41 5.39 8.68
N ASP A 285 6.41 4.50 8.74
CA ASP A 285 5.18 4.73 9.52
C ASP A 285 5.45 4.83 11.03
N SER A 286 6.44 4.10 11.55
CA SER A 286 6.82 4.14 12.97
C SER A 286 7.47 5.47 13.39
N GLN A 287 8.17 6.14 12.47
CA GLN A 287 8.87 7.41 12.75
C GLN A 287 7.93 8.58 12.95
N GLY A 288 6.70 8.53 12.45
CA GLY A 288 5.71 9.59 12.64
C GLY A 288 4.57 9.50 11.64
N ASP A 289 3.49 10.22 11.95
CA ASP A 289 2.35 10.34 11.04
C ASP A 289 2.64 11.37 9.96
N VAL A 290 2.04 11.19 8.79
CA VAL A 290 2.09 12.19 7.71
C VAL A 290 1.38 13.46 8.20
N PRO A 291 2.02 14.64 8.19
CA PRO A 291 1.37 15.88 8.63
C PRO A 291 0.12 16.20 7.80
N ASN A 292 -0.89 16.80 8.41
CA ASN A 292 -2.00 17.37 7.66
C ASN A 292 -1.46 18.44 6.70
N CYS A 293 -1.91 18.45 5.46
CA CYS A 293 -1.36 19.27 4.38
C CYS A 293 0.16 19.12 4.15
N GLY A 294 0.77 18.05 4.65
CA GLY A 294 2.16 17.70 4.33
C GLY A 294 2.30 17.31 2.86
N ILE A 295 3.31 17.85 2.21
CA ILE A 295 3.57 17.67 0.78
C ILE A 295 4.68 16.63 0.60
N THR A 296 4.38 15.53 -0.09
CA THR A 296 5.39 14.61 -0.63
C THR A 296 5.38 14.74 -2.15
N SER A 297 6.54 14.91 -2.79
CA SER A 297 6.56 15.11 -4.23
C SER A 297 7.67 14.35 -4.93
N TYR A 298 7.40 14.01 -6.19
CA TYR A 298 8.29 13.27 -7.08
C TYR A 298 8.42 14.01 -8.40
N ARG A 299 9.61 13.94 -8.98
CA ARG A 299 9.88 14.43 -10.34
C ARG A 299 10.26 13.26 -11.24
N ALA A 300 9.73 13.26 -12.44
CA ALA A 300 10.15 12.32 -13.47
C ALA A 300 11.55 12.68 -13.98
N VAL A 301 12.43 11.69 -13.94
CA VAL A 301 13.80 11.79 -14.46
C VAL A 301 14.01 10.67 -15.48
N ARG A 302 14.60 11.02 -16.62
CA ARG A 302 15.00 10.05 -17.64
C ARG A 302 16.52 9.99 -17.68
N HIS A 303 17.09 8.83 -17.43
CA HIS A 303 18.51 8.58 -17.69
C HIS A 303 18.68 8.17 -19.18
N GLN A 304 19.85 8.43 -19.74
CA GLN A 304 20.17 8.04 -21.12
C GLN A 304 19.96 6.52 -21.26
N ASP A 305 19.14 6.11 -22.24
CA ASP A 305 18.80 4.71 -22.56
C ASP A 305 18.03 3.93 -21.48
N GLU A 306 17.45 4.59 -20.46
CA GLU A 306 16.62 3.96 -19.44
C GLU A 306 15.17 4.47 -19.46
N ASP A 307 14.27 3.68 -18.86
CA ASP A 307 12.89 4.08 -18.62
C ASP A 307 12.83 5.29 -17.69
N GLN A 308 11.79 6.11 -17.84
CA GLN A 308 11.53 7.23 -16.96
C GLN A 308 11.20 6.72 -15.56
N VAL A 309 11.83 7.30 -14.52
CA VAL A 309 11.58 6.98 -13.10
C VAL A 309 11.16 8.22 -12.33
N LEU A 310 10.36 8.04 -11.27
CA LEU A 310 10.01 9.11 -10.34
C LEU A 310 11.03 9.16 -9.20
N GLN A 311 11.69 10.32 -9.03
CA GLN A 311 12.59 10.58 -7.92
C GLN A 311 11.92 11.46 -6.87
N PRO A 312 12.01 11.14 -5.56
CA PRO A 312 11.47 11.98 -4.50
C PRO A 312 12.23 13.31 -4.43
N GLU A 313 11.51 14.42 -4.24
CA GLU A 313 12.08 15.74 -4.05
C GLU A 313 11.71 16.33 -2.68
N LEU A 314 10.48 16.15 -2.24
CA LEU A 314 9.97 16.60 -0.96
C LEU A 314 9.33 15.40 -0.25
N VAL A 315 9.53 15.30 1.07
CA VAL A 315 8.87 14.30 1.91
C VAL A 315 8.32 14.99 3.14
N ASN A 316 7.00 14.88 3.36
CA ASN A 316 6.31 15.48 4.50
C ASN A 316 6.65 16.98 4.70
N PHE A 317 6.81 17.70 3.61
CA PHE A 317 7.21 19.10 3.60
C PHE A 317 6.07 20.00 4.09
N VAL A 318 6.32 20.79 5.12
CA VAL A 318 5.34 21.63 5.83
C VAL A 318 5.74 23.10 5.90
N ALA A 319 6.74 23.54 5.12
CA ALA A 319 7.14 24.94 5.11
C ALA A 319 5.99 25.89 4.78
N PRO A 320 5.07 25.60 3.82
CA PRO A 320 3.93 26.46 3.54
C PRO A 320 3.09 26.79 4.78
N LEU A 321 2.88 25.81 5.66
CA LEU A 321 2.12 25.99 6.90
C LEU A 321 2.85 26.90 7.88
N ARG A 322 4.17 26.71 8.01
CA ARG A 322 5.02 27.50 8.90
C ARG A 322 5.10 28.95 8.45
N ASP A 323 5.26 29.16 7.14
CA ASP A 323 5.34 30.50 6.53
C ASP A 323 4.01 31.26 6.69
N ALA A 324 2.87 30.56 6.66
CA ALA A 324 1.55 31.10 6.91
C ALA A 324 1.17 31.17 8.41
N ALA A 325 2.08 30.82 9.33
CA ALA A 325 1.82 30.68 10.75
C ALA A 325 0.64 29.75 11.10
N ALA A 326 0.32 28.80 10.23
CA ALA A 326 -0.68 27.77 10.48
C ALA A 326 -0.05 26.60 11.26
N PRO A 327 -0.58 26.22 12.44
CA PRO A 327 -0.05 25.11 13.21
C PRO A 327 0.02 23.80 12.41
N VAL A 328 1.15 23.10 12.52
CA VAL A 328 1.32 21.76 11.91
C VAL A 328 0.68 20.72 12.83
N THR A 329 -0.22 19.92 12.31
CA THR A 329 -0.87 18.82 13.02
C THR A 329 -0.52 17.48 12.39
N THR A 330 -0.38 16.43 13.23
CA THR A 330 0.05 15.11 12.79
C THR A 330 -0.89 14.00 13.30
N ALA A 331 -2.06 14.38 13.84
CA ALA A 331 -3.03 13.40 14.33
C ALA A 331 -3.39 12.40 13.23
N PRO A 332 -3.29 11.09 13.52
CA PRO A 332 -3.64 10.06 12.52
C PRO A 332 -5.13 10.13 12.17
N ASP A 333 -5.49 9.61 10.99
CA ASP A 333 -6.91 9.44 10.63
C ASP A 333 -7.57 8.35 11.49
N VAL A 334 -8.89 8.48 11.69
CA VAL A 334 -9.68 7.54 12.51
C VAL A 334 -9.90 6.24 11.75
N PRO A 335 -9.84 5.07 12.43
CA PRO A 335 -9.08 4.73 13.62
C PRO A 335 -7.67 4.30 13.22
N ALA A 336 -6.65 4.95 13.74
CA ALA A 336 -5.32 4.40 13.56
C ALA A 336 -5.18 3.17 14.45
N ALA A 337 -4.84 2.06 13.87
CA ALA A 337 -4.35 0.95 14.65
C ALA A 337 -3.10 1.40 15.44
N PRO A 338 -2.91 0.93 16.70
CA PRO A 338 -1.73 1.29 17.48
C PRO A 338 -0.45 1.06 16.66
N LYS A 339 0.49 2.00 16.72
CA LYS A 339 1.86 1.73 16.27
C LYS A 339 2.45 0.64 17.15
N PRO A 340 3.28 -0.27 16.61
CA PRO A 340 3.93 -1.31 17.41
C PRO A 340 4.77 -0.72 18.52
#